data_9cf09e3cc5c21dd12150012474c31d29
#
_entry.id   9cf09e3cc5c21dd12150012474c31d29
#
_cell.length_a   1.000
_cell.length_b   1.000
_cell.length_c   1.000
_cell.angle_alpha   90.00
_cell.angle_beta   90.00
_cell.angle_gamma   90.00
#
_symmetry.space_group_name_H-M   'P 1'
#
loop_
_entity.id
_entity.type
_entity.pdbx_description
1 polymer ?
#
loop_
_entity_poly.entity_id
_entity_poly.type
_entity_poly.pdbx_seq_one_letter_code
_entity_poly.pdbx_strand_id
1 'polypeptide(L)'
;MNATLGYANQKVVSAIMAQLEKLMTYDMVEGGNAPAIELARAIAQVTAPGLTRTFFCNSGSEGIETAIKVSRRYHKLLNDSQRSLIVSLKNCYHGTTLAASTCATSSASDEQGLLPAGFVSVPGPDWEAVRREGLAVSHSGIEALEVFFAEHGENISAFIVEPVQGIGGYIVPDNYLRAARALCTQYGAHLILDEVLTGFGRTGKMFAYEYAHITPDLLITSKGLTAGYMSLAAVTTHDKIFDVFEREKEMSGFSHGHTHSGHASACAAGLAVLDILQNDGVLGRVQQLSTVLREAVGACAETATVREIRCRGLLMAVEFDSVQRALSIKKHLQDNKILIRRSGRNIIFAPPLNIDLADIEYLATQFLDAVRVASAQ
;
A
#
# COMPACT_ATOMS: atom_id res chain seq x y z
N MET A 1 -3.13 10.01 6.01
CA MET A 1 -3.24 9.30 4.74
C MET A 1 -4.26 8.15 4.76
N ASN A 2 -4.96 7.93 5.87
CA ASN A 2 -5.98 6.87 6.01
C ASN A 2 -7.43 7.39 5.90
N ALA A 3 -7.71 8.67 6.15
CA ALA A 3 -9.04 9.27 5.98
C ALA A 3 -9.39 9.43 4.49
N THR A 4 -9.56 8.29 3.81
CA THR A 4 -9.66 8.22 2.34
C THR A 4 -10.95 8.86 1.82
N LEU A 5 -12.06 8.79 2.56
CA LEU A 5 -13.34 9.43 2.24
C LEU A 5 -13.66 10.64 3.15
N GLY A 6 -12.62 11.25 3.73
CA GLY A 6 -12.79 12.36 4.67
C GLY A 6 -13.41 11.92 5.99
N TYR A 7 -13.95 12.89 6.73
CA TYR A 7 -14.56 12.69 8.03
C TYR A 7 -16.09 12.69 7.93
N ALA A 8 -16.76 12.03 8.88
CA ALA A 8 -18.22 12.03 9.04
C ALA A 8 -19.02 11.61 7.79
N ASN A 9 -18.47 10.68 6.97
CA ASN A 9 -19.21 10.11 5.85
C ASN A 9 -20.40 9.30 6.38
N GLN A 10 -21.61 9.79 6.10
CA GLN A 10 -22.84 9.26 6.68
C GLN A 10 -23.15 7.81 6.27
N LYS A 11 -22.80 7.41 5.03
CA LYS A 11 -22.99 6.00 4.58
C LYS A 11 -22.14 5.05 5.43
N VAL A 12 -20.88 5.38 5.66
CA VAL A 12 -19.96 4.55 6.46
C VAL A 12 -20.38 4.55 7.93
N VAL A 13 -20.66 5.72 8.50
CA VAL A 13 -21.09 5.84 9.92
C VAL A 13 -22.37 5.03 10.17
N SER A 14 -23.38 5.17 9.30
CA SER A 14 -24.65 4.44 9.43
C SER A 14 -24.47 2.93 9.31
N ALA A 15 -23.62 2.45 8.41
CA ALA A 15 -23.32 1.03 8.27
C ALA A 15 -22.66 0.45 9.54
N ILE A 16 -21.73 1.19 10.14
CA ILE A 16 -21.08 0.80 11.42
C ILE A 16 -22.13 0.72 12.53
N MET A 17 -22.95 1.76 12.71
CA MET A 17 -23.96 1.81 13.76
C MET A 17 -24.97 0.67 13.63
N ALA A 18 -25.51 0.45 12.43
CA ALA A 18 -26.46 -0.63 12.18
C ALA A 18 -25.86 -2.02 12.45
N GLN A 19 -24.56 -2.19 12.23
CA GLN A 19 -23.89 -3.45 12.53
C GLN A 19 -23.62 -3.63 14.02
N LEU A 20 -23.29 -2.55 14.74
CA LEU A 20 -23.08 -2.59 16.20
C LEU A 20 -24.35 -3.02 16.96
N GLU A 21 -25.52 -2.66 16.46
CA GLU A 21 -26.81 -3.06 17.03
C GLU A 21 -27.14 -4.56 16.84
N LYS A 22 -26.49 -5.22 15.88
CA LYS A 22 -26.71 -6.65 15.56
C LYS A 22 -25.67 -7.54 16.18
N LEU A 23 -24.41 -7.34 15.79
CA LEU A 23 -23.27 -8.14 16.19
C LEU A 23 -22.02 -7.30 15.97
N MET A 24 -21.34 -6.88 17.02
CA MET A 24 -20.12 -6.06 16.91
C MET A 24 -18.90 -6.91 16.50
N THR A 25 -18.74 -8.10 17.06
CA THR A 25 -17.63 -9.02 16.80
C THR A 25 -18.04 -10.46 17.03
N TYR A 26 -17.36 -11.39 16.36
CA TYR A 26 -17.44 -12.83 16.59
C TYR A 26 -16.09 -13.45 16.29
N ASP A 27 -15.68 -14.46 17.05
CA ASP A 27 -14.40 -15.11 16.86
C ASP A 27 -14.38 -15.92 15.55
N MET A 28 -13.51 -15.54 14.63
CA MET A 28 -13.40 -16.21 13.32
C MET A 28 -12.80 -17.62 13.42
N VAL A 29 -12.25 -18.01 14.56
CA VAL A 29 -11.77 -19.39 14.81
C VAL A 29 -12.94 -20.33 15.06
N GLU A 30 -13.95 -19.86 15.81
CA GLU A 30 -15.15 -20.65 16.13
C GLU A 30 -16.20 -20.63 14.99
N GLY A 31 -16.15 -19.61 14.12
CA GLY A 31 -17.07 -19.50 12.98
C GLY A 31 -16.97 -18.15 12.26
N GLY A 32 -17.66 -18.05 11.12
CA GLY A 32 -17.72 -16.82 10.34
C GLY A 32 -18.84 -15.88 10.79
N ASN A 33 -18.74 -14.60 10.43
CA ASN A 33 -19.84 -13.66 10.52
C ASN A 33 -20.21 -13.12 9.12
N ALA A 34 -21.48 -12.77 8.90
CA ALA A 34 -21.99 -12.36 7.61
C ALA A 34 -21.20 -11.16 7.01
N PRO A 35 -20.95 -10.04 7.72
CA PRO A 35 -20.18 -8.92 7.16
C PRO A 35 -18.78 -9.31 6.70
N ALA A 36 -18.07 -10.20 7.39
CA ALA A 36 -16.74 -10.65 6.97
C ALA A 36 -16.82 -11.50 5.69
N ILE A 37 -17.78 -12.41 5.59
CA ILE A 37 -18.01 -13.24 4.40
C ILE A 37 -18.38 -12.36 3.20
N GLU A 38 -19.29 -11.41 3.39
CA GLU A 38 -19.73 -10.48 2.36
C GLU A 38 -18.58 -9.56 1.90
N LEU A 39 -17.77 -9.03 2.83
CA LEU A 39 -16.62 -8.20 2.49
C LEU A 39 -15.55 -9.00 1.73
N ALA A 40 -15.26 -10.24 2.13
CA ALA A 40 -14.32 -11.10 1.40
C ALA A 40 -14.80 -11.34 -0.04
N ARG A 41 -16.09 -11.58 -0.23
CA ARG A 41 -16.70 -11.71 -1.57
C ARG A 41 -16.61 -10.40 -2.37
N ALA A 42 -16.92 -9.26 -1.75
CA ALA A 42 -16.85 -7.96 -2.39
C ALA A 42 -15.39 -7.58 -2.79
N ILE A 43 -14.40 -7.91 -1.97
CA ILE A 43 -12.98 -7.74 -2.31
C ILE A 43 -12.61 -8.61 -3.52
N ALA A 44 -13.03 -9.88 -3.55
CA ALA A 44 -12.79 -10.77 -4.68
C ALA A 44 -13.39 -10.27 -6.00
N GLN A 45 -14.48 -9.53 -5.96
CA GLN A 45 -15.11 -8.94 -7.15
C GLN A 45 -14.37 -7.74 -7.72
N VAL A 46 -13.58 -7.03 -6.91
CA VAL A 46 -12.84 -5.82 -7.33
C VAL A 46 -11.35 -6.07 -7.51
N THR A 47 -10.86 -7.24 -7.16
CA THR A 47 -9.45 -7.65 -7.37
C THR A 47 -9.27 -8.40 -8.69
N ALA A 48 -8.02 -8.65 -9.08
CA ALA A 48 -7.72 -9.43 -10.27
C ALA A 48 -8.29 -10.85 -10.17
N PRO A 49 -8.71 -11.45 -11.31
CA PRO A 49 -9.22 -12.82 -11.33
C PRO A 49 -8.30 -13.81 -10.65
N GLY A 50 -8.87 -14.67 -9.81
CA GLY A 50 -8.15 -15.68 -9.03
C GLY A 50 -7.77 -15.23 -7.62
N LEU A 51 -7.79 -13.95 -7.29
CA LEU A 51 -7.61 -13.44 -5.92
C LEU A 51 -8.94 -13.53 -5.16
N THR A 52 -9.28 -14.69 -4.65
CA THR A 52 -10.62 -15.03 -4.14
C THR A 52 -10.66 -15.36 -2.66
N ARG A 53 -9.51 -15.55 -2.01
CA ARG A 53 -9.42 -15.94 -0.60
C ARG A 53 -8.85 -14.79 0.22
N THR A 54 -9.59 -14.35 1.22
CA THR A 54 -9.22 -13.20 2.06
C THR A 54 -9.08 -13.61 3.51
N PHE A 55 -7.93 -13.28 4.10
CA PHE A 55 -7.67 -13.33 5.53
C PHE A 55 -7.70 -11.90 6.09
N PHE A 56 -8.50 -11.66 7.13
CA PHE A 56 -8.61 -10.34 7.76
C PHE A 56 -7.63 -10.18 8.92
N CYS A 57 -7.05 -8.98 9.02
CA CYS A 57 -6.16 -8.52 10.08
C CYS A 57 -6.67 -7.17 10.59
N ASN A 58 -6.03 -6.61 11.64
CA ASN A 58 -6.45 -5.33 12.20
C ASN A 58 -5.60 -4.15 11.67
N SER A 59 -4.44 -4.42 11.12
CA SER A 59 -3.51 -3.40 10.60
C SER A 59 -2.73 -3.89 9.39
N GLY A 60 -2.21 -2.94 8.59
CA GLY A 60 -1.31 -3.28 7.48
C GLY A 60 -0.07 -4.06 7.94
N SER A 61 0.51 -3.71 9.11
CA SER A 61 1.65 -4.44 9.66
C SER A 61 1.33 -5.91 9.96
N GLU A 62 0.16 -6.20 10.54
CA GLU A 62 -0.31 -7.58 10.73
C GLU A 62 -0.57 -8.28 9.38
N GLY A 63 -1.05 -7.54 8.38
CA GLY A 63 -1.21 -8.07 7.01
C GLY A 63 0.13 -8.49 6.41
N ILE A 64 1.20 -7.73 6.62
CA ILE A 64 2.55 -8.10 6.20
C ILE A 64 3.03 -9.37 6.93
N GLU A 65 2.88 -9.44 8.25
CA GLU A 65 3.22 -10.63 9.05
C GLU A 65 2.46 -11.87 8.54
N THR A 66 1.18 -11.71 8.25
CA THR A 66 0.31 -12.77 7.73
C THR A 66 0.79 -13.22 6.36
N ALA A 67 1.05 -12.31 5.42
CA ALA A 67 1.51 -12.64 4.07
C ALA A 67 2.86 -13.37 4.07
N ILE A 68 3.80 -12.96 4.93
CA ILE A 68 5.08 -13.64 5.13
C ILE A 68 4.87 -15.06 5.64
N LYS A 69 4.01 -15.24 6.65
CA LYS A 69 3.68 -16.55 7.21
C LYS A 69 3.00 -17.45 6.17
N VAL A 70 2.05 -16.93 5.40
CA VAL A 70 1.38 -17.66 4.32
C VAL A 70 2.42 -18.12 3.31
N SER A 71 3.28 -17.23 2.83
CA SER A 71 4.29 -17.58 1.82
C SER A 71 5.26 -18.66 2.30
N ARG A 72 5.86 -18.47 3.48
CA ARG A 72 6.81 -19.46 4.04
C ARG A 72 6.15 -20.80 4.34
N ARG A 73 4.94 -20.79 4.90
CA ARG A 73 4.20 -22.02 5.22
C ARG A 73 3.78 -22.76 3.96
N TYR A 74 3.36 -22.06 2.91
CA TYR A 74 3.03 -22.63 1.60
C TYR A 74 4.17 -23.47 1.06
N HIS A 75 5.37 -22.90 0.98
CA HIS A 75 6.54 -23.62 0.46
C HIS A 75 6.91 -24.82 1.35
N LYS A 76 6.81 -24.67 2.68
CA LYS A 76 7.05 -25.77 3.62
C LYS A 76 6.07 -26.92 3.41
N LEU A 77 4.79 -26.65 3.16
CA LEU A 77 3.77 -27.66 2.89
C LEU A 77 4.01 -28.40 1.55
N LEU A 78 4.69 -27.78 0.63
CA LEU A 78 5.13 -28.39 -0.63
C LEU A 78 6.48 -29.12 -0.52
N ASN A 79 7.00 -29.32 0.70
CA ASN A 79 8.32 -29.91 0.99
C ASN A 79 9.51 -29.09 0.44
N ASP A 80 9.33 -27.79 0.22
CA ASP A 80 10.34 -26.84 -0.25
C ASP A 80 10.73 -25.86 0.88
N SER A 81 11.19 -26.43 2.01
CA SER A 81 11.47 -25.67 3.25
C SER A 81 12.67 -24.72 3.13
N GLN A 82 13.51 -24.88 2.12
CA GLN A 82 14.62 -23.97 1.83
C GLN A 82 14.14 -22.59 1.40
N ARG A 83 12.93 -22.47 0.83
CA ARG A 83 12.32 -21.19 0.43
C ARG A 83 11.84 -20.43 1.65
N SER A 84 12.74 -19.69 2.26
CA SER A 84 12.45 -18.91 3.47
C SER A 84 12.81 -17.43 3.37
N LEU A 85 13.56 -17.02 2.33
CA LEU A 85 13.95 -15.64 2.12
C LEU A 85 12.75 -14.77 1.72
N ILE A 86 12.60 -13.64 2.40
CA ILE A 86 11.70 -12.55 2.02
C ILE A 86 12.57 -11.42 1.48
N VAL A 87 12.35 -11.07 0.22
CA VAL A 87 13.10 -10.02 -0.47
C VAL A 87 12.25 -8.76 -0.54
N SER A 88 12.82 -7.61 -0.22
CA SER A 88 12.19 -6.29 -0.32
C SER A 88 13.10 -5.29 -1.02
N LEU A 89 12.58 -4.12 -1.35
CA LEU A 89 13.39 -3.03 -1.89
C LEU A 89 14.00 -2.19 -0.75
N LYS A 90 15.19 -1.61 -0.98
CA LYS A 90 15.71 -0.57 -0.10
C LYS A 90 14.81 0.66 -0.10
N ASN A 91 14.76 1.37 1.03
CA ASN A 91 13.96 2.58 1.24
C ASN A 91 12.45 2.37 1.08
N CYS A 92 11.94 1.17 1.38
CA CYS A 92 10.51 0.85 1.44
C CYS A 92 9.97 0.97 2.88
N TYR A 93 8.63 0.85 3.01
CA TYR A 93 7.95 0.84 4.31
C TYR A 93 6.80 -0.16 4.28
N HIS A 94 6.90 -1.21 5.09
CA HIS A 94 5.88 -2.25 5.18
C HIS A 94 5.19 -2.35 6.54
N GLY A 95 5.56 -1.51 7.50
CA GLY A 95 4.96 -1.51 8.83
C GLY A 95 5.98 -1.44 9.96
N THR A 96 5.50 -1.68 11.19
CA THR A 96 6.29 -1.49 12.42
C THR A 96 6.26 -2.68 13.38
N THR A 97 5.60 -3.79 13.03
CA THR A 97 5.79 -5.07 13.73
C THR A 97 7.16 -5.65 13.35
N LEU A 98 7.63 -6.64 14.08
CA LEU A 98 9.02 -7.07 13.98
C LEU A 98 9.42 -7.53 12.57
N ALA A 99 8.66 -8.42 11.91
CA ALA A 99 8.98 -8.83 10.54
C ALA A 99 8.65 -7.74 9.52
N ALA A 100 7.56 -7.00 9.69
CA ALA A 100 7.21 -5.90 8.79
C ALA A 100 8.28 -4.79 8.78
N SER A 101 8.84 -4.43 9.94
CA SER A 101 9.94 -3.46 10.03
C SER A 101 11.26 -4.01 9.50
N THR A 102 11.49 -5.33 9.58
CA THR A 102 12.66 -5.96 8.98
C THR A 102 12.59 -5.94 7.44
N CYS A 103 11.40 -6.03 6.85
CA CYS A 103 11.20 -5.78 5.42
C CYS A 103 11.40 -4.28 5.07
N ALA A 104 11.11 -3.39 6.02
CA ALA A 104 11.22 -1.95 5.83
C ALA A 104 12.64 -1.49 6.15
N THR A 105 13.49 -1.27 5.16
CA THR A 105 14.83 -0.69 5.36
C THR A 105 14.78 0.82 5.59
N SER A 106 13.97 1.25 6.54
CA SER A 106 13.96 2.63 7.02
C SER A 106 14.85 2.77 8.27
N SER A 107 15.24 3.99 8.62
CA SER A 107 16.02 4.27 9.85
C SER A 107 15.42 3.68 11.13
N ALA A 108 14.12 3.39 11.14
CA ALA A 108 13.45 2.74 12.25
C ALA A 108 13.85 1.26 12.44
N SER A 109 14.39 0.60 11.40
CA SER A 109 14.89 -0.77 11.55
C SER A 109 16.22 -0.84 12.32
N ASP A 110 17.05 0.19 12.20
CA ASP A 110 18.36 0.25 12.86
C ASP A 110 18.24 0.43 14.37
N GLU A 111 17.11 0.94 14.86
CA GLU A 111 16.84 1.16 16.29
C GLU A 111 16.39 -0.11 17.04
N GLN A 112 16.04 -1.18 16.32
CA GLN A 112 15.39 -2.37 16.92
C GLN A 112 16.39 -3.44 17.39
N GLY A 113 17.68 -3.32 17.12
CA GLY A 113 18.69 -4.28 17.50
C GLY A 113 18.61 -5.57 16.68
N LEU A 114 18.43 -6.74 17.32
CA LEU A 114 18.42 -8.04 16.65
C LEU A 114 17.13 -8.25 15.84
N LEU A 115 17.27 -8.34 14.53
CA LEU A 115 16.15 -8.55 13.58
C LEU A 115 16.00 -10.04 13.23
N PRO A 116 14.79 -10.51 12.88
CA PRO A 116 14.57 -11.85 12.39
C PRO A 116 15.43 -12.19 11.17
N ALA A 117 15.93 -13.42 11.12
CA ALA A 117 16.68 -13.92 9.95
C ALA A 117 15.79 -14.21 8.74
N GLY A 118 16.39 -14.26 7.55
CA GLY A 118 15.70 -14.60 6.32
C GLY A 118 15.00 -13.43 5.65
N PHE A 119 15.49 -12.21 5.88
CA PHE A 119 15.04 -10.99 5.19
C PHE A 119 16.22 -10.34 4.48
N VAL A 120 16.01 -9.94 3.24
CA VAL A 120 17.05 -9.31 2.42
C VAL A 120 16.44 -8.13 1.66
N SER A 121 17.17 -7.01 1.66
CA SER A 121 16.77 -5.85 0.87
C SER A 121 17.73 -5.63 -0.28
N VAL A 122 17.18 -5.55 -1.49
CA VAL A 122 17.91 -5.27 -2.72
C VAL A 122 17.74 -3.80 -3.13
N PRO A 123 18.65 -3.23 -3.92
CA PRO A 123 18.44 -1.93 -4.52
C PRO A 123 17.13 -1.89 -5.31
N GLY A 124 16.39 -0.78 -5.18
CA GLY A 124 15.20 -0.52 -5.99
C GLY A 124 15.56 0.13 -7.33
N PRO A 125 14.53 0.65 -8.05
CA PRO A 125 14.76 1.41 -9.27
C PRO A 125 15.79 2.53 -9.10
N ASP A 126 16.59 2.79 -10.13
CA ASP A 126 17.40 3.99 -10.22
C ASP A 126 16.48 5.18 -10.51
N TRP A 127 16.13 5.92 -9.46
CA TRP A 127 15.17 7.02 -9.54
C TRP A 127 15.62 8.16 -10.45
N GLU A 128 16.94 8.39 -10.62
CA GLU A 128 17.46 9.37 -11.55
C GLU A 128 17.23 8.91 -13.01
N ALA A 129 17.46 7.64 -13.30
CA ALA A 129 17.18 7.07 -14.60
C ALA A 129 15.66 7.03 -14.86
N VAL A 130 14.85 6.63 -13.88
CA VAL A 130 13.37 6.64 -13.98
C VAL A 130 12.84 8.03 -14.31
N ARG A 131 13.38 9.08 -13.70
CA ARG A 131 13.03 10.48 -14.00
C ARG A 131 13.34 10.85 -15.44
N ARG A 132 14.47 10.41 -15.97
CA ARG A 132 14.92 10.68 -17.35
C ARG A 132 14.13 9.86 -18.38
N GLU A 133 13.87 8.60 -18.12
CA GLU A 133 13.26 7.64 -19.04
C GLU A 133 11.73 7.66 -19.01
N GLY A 134 11.15 7.98 -17.86
CA GLY A 134 9.71 7.94 -17.60
C GLY A 134 9.20 6.62 -17.01
N LEU A 135 8.13 6.72 -16.24
CA LEU A 135 7.57 5.60 -15.45
C LEU A 135 7.09 4.41 -16.29
N ALA A 136 6.57 4.67 -17.49
CA ALA A 136 5.92 3.62 -18.29
C ALA A 136 6.91 2.68 -18.95
N VAL A 137 8.13 3.13 -19.20
CA VAL A 137 9.12 2.40 -20.03
C VAL A 137 10.41 2.03 -19.29
N SER A 138 10.69 2.68 -18.17
CA SER A 138 11.93 2.41 -17.43
C SER A 138 11.97 1.00 -16.84
N HIS A 139 13.09 0.33 -17.06
CA HIS A 139 13.49 -0.92 -16.39
C HIS A 139 14.66 -0.66 -15.42
N SER A 140 15.07 0.58 -15.26
CA SER A 140 16.26 0.94 -14.48
C SER A 140 16.25 0.37 -13.07
N GLY A 141 17.30 -0.32 -12.72
CA GLY A 141 17.49 -0.95 -11.41
C GLY A 141 16.92 -2.35 -11.29
N ILE A 142 16.31 -2.92 -12.35
CA ILE A 142 15.82 -4.30 -12.32
C ILE A 142 16.97 -5.31 -12.26
N GLU A 143 18.13 -4.95 -12.80
CA GLU A 143 19.32 -5.81 -12.88
C GLU A 143 19.78 -6.30 -11.50
N ALA A 144 19.66 -5.47 -10.48
CA ALA A 144 20.00 -5.86 -9.10
C ALA A 144 19.04 -6.96 -8.58
N LEU A 145 17.77 -6.90 -8.95
CA LEU A 145 16.79 -7.92 -8.61
C LEU A 145 17.02 -9.20 -9.43
N GLU A 146 17.32 -9.07 -10.73
CA GLU A 146 17.63 -10.20 -11.61
C GLU A 146 18.85 -10.99 -11.12
N VAL A 147 19.95 -10.29 -10.79
CA VAL A 147 21.17 -10.92 -10.24
C VAL A 147 20.84 -11.64 -8.93
N PHE A 148 20.11 -11.01 -8.04
CA PHE A 148 19.75 -11.63 -6.77
C PHE A 148 18.87 -12.87 -6.95
N PHE A 149 17.91 -12.84 -7.88
CA PHE A 149 17.09 -14.01 -8.20
C PHE A 149 17.90 -15.12 -8.88
N ALA A 150 18.87 -14.76 -9.73
CA ALA A 150 19.76 -15.76 -10.36
C ALA A 150 20.63 -16.50 -9.33
N GLU A 151 21.09 -15.82 -8.29
CA GLU A 151 21.95 -16.40 -7.25
C GLU A 151 21.16 -17.14 -6.15
N HIS A 152 19.95 -16.69 -5.81
CA HIS A 152 19.21 -17.12 -4.61
C HIS A 152 17.78 -17.59 -4.88
N GLY A 153 17.32 -17.61 -6.14
CA GLY A 153 15.92 -17.80 -6.50
C GLY A 153 15.26 -19.05 -5.91
N GLU A 154 16.02 -20.13 -5.72
CA GLU A 154 15.53 -21.36 -5.09
C GLU A 154 15.27 -21.22 -3.58
N ASN A 155 15.84 -20.20 -2.94
CA ASN A 155 15.67 -19.93 -1.51
C ASN A 155 14.62 -18.82 -1.25
N ILE A 156 14.16 -18.11 -2.30
CA ILE A 156 13.23 -17.00 -2.16
C ILE A 156 11.82 -17.55 -1.96
N SER A 157 11.21 -17.23 -0.83
CA SER A 157 9.80 -17.48 -0.56
C SER A 157 8.92 -16.43 -1.25
N ALA A 158 9.26 -15.14 -1.06
CA ALA A 158 8.51 -14.04 -1.65
C ALA A 158 9.37 -12.81 -1.91
N PHE A 159 8.98 -12.05 -2.94
CA PHE A 159 9.36 -10.66 -3.13
C PHE A 159 8.18 -9.76 -2.76
N ILE A 160 8.42 -8.78 -1.86
CA ILE A 160 7.42 -7.82 -1.42
C ILE A 160 7.76 -6.43 -1.92
N VAL A 161 6.75 -5.69 -2.44
CA VAL A 161 6.93 -4.36 -2.98
C VAL A 161 5.67 -3.50 -2.86
N GLU A 162 5.84 -2.20 -2.58
CA GLU A 162 4.80 -1.18 -2.70
C GLU A 162 4.80 -0.64 -4.15
N PRO A 163 3.68 -0.60 -4.87
CA PRO A 163 3.62 0.04 -6.21
C PRO A 163 3.96 1.53 -6.19
N VAL A 164 3.69 2.20 -5.08
CA VAL A 164 4.21 3.54 -4.76
C VAL A 164 4.73 3.50 -3.34
N GLN A 165 6.02 3.74 -3.17
CA GLN A 165 6.65 3.73 -1.85
C GLN A 165 6.08 4.84 -0.97
N GLY A 166 5.51 4.49 0.17
CA GLY A 166 4.90 5.43 1.12
C GLY A 166 5.91 6.40 1.74
N ILE A 167 7.18 6.02 1.78
CA ILE A 167 8.30 6.88 2.15
C ILE A 167 8.77 7.63 0.89
N GLY A 168 8.32 8.88 0.74
CA GLY A 168 8.77 9.74 -0.35
C GLY A 168 7.88 9.75 -1.60
N GLY A 169 6.89 8.86 -1.71
CA GLY A 169 5.98 8.83 -2.85
C GLY A 169 6.65 8.41 -4.17
N TYR A 170 7.70 7.58 -4.09
CA TYR A 170 8.40 7.07 -5.26
C TYR A 170 7.52 6.04 -5.98
N ILE A 171 7.23 6.30 -7.25
CA ILE A 171 6.37 5.45 -8.07
C ILE A 171 7.22 4.39 -8.74
N VAL A 172 7.08 3.13 -8.35
CA VAL A 172 7.79 2.02 -9.00
C VAL A 172 7.33 1.91 -10.44
N PRO A 173 8.27 1.88 -11.43
CA PRO A 173 7.90 1.80 -12.85
C PRO A 173 7.06 0.57 -13.18
N ASP A 174 6.10 0.74 -14.08
CA ASP A 174 5.20 -0.36 -14.45
C ASP A 174 5.96 -1.53 -15.11
N ASN A 175 7.02 -1.23 -15.89
CA ASN A 175 7.90 -2.26 -16.46
C ASN A 175 8.72 -2.99 -15.39
N TYR A 176 9.19 -2.29 -14.35
CA TYR A 176 9.88 -2.91 -13.21
C TYR A 176 8.95 -3.92 -12.51
N LEU A 177 7.69 -3.55 -12.25
CA LEU A 177 6.71 -4.44 -11.64
C LEU A 177 6.40 -5.65 -12.51
N ARG A 178 6.33 -5.47 -13.84
CA ARG A 178 6.17 -6.60 -14.79
C ARG A 178 7.36 -7.55 -14.75
N ALA A 179 8.57 -7.03 -14.77
CA ALA A 179 9.80 -7.83 -14.68
C ALA A 179 9.89 -8.57 -13.34
N ALA A 180 9.57 -7.90 -12.23
CA ALA A 180 9.52 -8.54 -10.90
C ALA A 180 8.48 -9.67 -10.86
N ARG A 181 7.28 -9.49 -11.47
CA ARG A 181 6.28 -10.56 -11.60
C ARG A 181 6.83 -11.74 -12.41
N ALA A 182 7.51 -11.47 -13.51
CA ALA A 182 8.11 -12.50 -14.36
C ALA A 182 9.18 -13.31 -13.60
N LEU A 183 10.08 -12.64 -12.88
CA LEU A 183 11.09 -13.27 -12.02
C LEU A 183 10.44 -14.17 -10.95
N CYS A 184 9.46 -13.62 -10.20
CA CYS A 184 8.76 -14.44 -9.21
C CYS A 184 8.12 -15.68 -9.82
N THR A 185 7.54 -15.57 -11.02
CA THR A 185 6.94 -16.70 -11.74
C THR A 185 8.00 -17.71 -12.17
N GLN A 186 9.12 -17.24 -12.74
CA GLN A 186 10.21 -18.08 -13.23
C GLN A 186 10.84 -18.91 -12.10
N TYR A 187 11.05 -18.30 -10.95
CA TYR A 187 11.70 -18.95 -9.81
C TYR A 187 10.73 -19.57 -8.80
N GLY A 188 9.42 -19.50 -9.03
CA GLY A 188 8.42 -20.07 -8.13
C GLY A 188 8.26 -19.34 -6.79
N ALA A 189 8.73 -18.09 -6.69
CA ALA A 189 8.54 -17.23 -5.53
C ALA A 189 7.18 -16.53 -5.60
N HIS A 190 6.62 -16.14 -4.45
CA HIS A 190 5.42 -15.32 -4.43
C HIS A 190 5.74 -13.84 -4.67
N LEU A 191 4.92 -13.16 -5.47
CA LEU A 191 4.88 -11.71 -5.52
C LEU A 191 3.83 -11.22 -4.51
N ILE A 192 4.27 -10.49 -3.49
CA ILE A 192 3.42 -9.82 -2.51
C ILE A 192 3.36 -8.34 -2.85
N LEU A 193 2.17 -7.82 -3.17
CA LEU A 193 1.97 -6.39 -3.34
C LEU A 193 1.39 -5.77 -2.08
N ASP A 194 2.12 -4.81 -1.54
CA ASP A 194 1.66 -3.96 -0.45
C ASP A 194 0.91 -2.76 -1.02
N GLU A 195 -0.40 -2.89 -1.07
CA GLU A 195 -1.32 -1.82 -1.47
C GLU A 195 -2.06 -1.19 -0.27
N VAL A 196 -1.45 -1.24 0.90
CA VAL A 196 -1.98 -0.60 2.10
C VAL A 196 -2.19 0.90 1.90
N LEU A 197 -1.32 1.57 1.15
CA LEU A 197 -1.44 2.99 0.83
C LEU A 197 -2.14 3.24 -0.51
N THR A 198 -1.85 2.44 -1.50
CA THR A 198 -2.21 2.67 -2.90
C THR A 198 -3.58 2.14 -3.30
N GLY A 199 -4.09 1.16 -2.57
CA GLY A 199 -5.38 0.55 -2.84
C GLY A 199 -6.59 1.44 -2.57
N PHE A 200 -7.73 0.97 -3.03
CA PHE A 200 -9.03 1.59 -2.85
C PHE A 200 -9.10 3.02 -3.36
N GLY A 201 -8.70 3.22 -4.62
CA GLY A 201 -8.91 4.46 -5.36
C GLY A 201 -7.82 5.51 -5.20
N ARG A 202 -6.87 5.36 -4.29
CA ARG A 202 -5.83 6.37 -4.01
C ARG A 202 -5.08 6.82 -5.25
N THR A 203 -4.78 5.91 -6.15
CA THR A 203 -4.02 6.17 -7.39
C THR A 203 -4.89 6.48 -8.61
N GLY A 204 -6.22 6.53 -8.46
CA GLY A 204 -7.17 6.74 -9.56
C GLY A 204 -7.67 5.44 -10.22
N LYS A 205 -7.13 4.29 -9.81
CA LYS A 205 -7.65 2.95 -10.09
C LYS A 205 -8.01 2.29 -8.77
N MET A 206 -8.77 1.18 -8.79
CA MET A 206 -9.10 0.45 -7.57
C MET A 206 -7.82 0.01 -6.87
N PHE A 207 -6.85 -0.53 -7.64
CA PHE A 207 -5.53 -0.91 -7.16
C PHE A 207 -4.43 -0.42 -8.10
N ALA A 208 -3.26 -0.12 -7.55
CA ALA A 208 -2.15 0.41 -8.34
C ALA A 208 -1.50 -0.63 -9.26
N TYR A 209 -1.56 -1.93 -8.94
CA TYR A 209 -1.04 -2.99 -9.82
C TYR A 209 -1.72 -3.03 -11.19
N GLU A 210 -2.92 -2.47 -11.31
CA GLU A 210 -3.63 -2.38 -12.58
C GLU A 210 -2.89 -1.55 -13.65
N TYR A 211 -2.02 -0.61 -13.24
CA TYR A 211 -1.18 0.14 -14.18
C TYR A 211 -0.12 -0.75 -14.84
N ALA A 212 0.43 -1.68 -14.09
CA ALA A 212 1.39 -2.63 -14.60
C ALA A 212 0.75 -3.84 -15.31
N HIS A 213 -0.58 -4.01 -15.24
CA HIS A 213 -1.30 -5.16 -15.79
C HIS A 213 -0.76 -6.50 -15.27
N ILE A 214 -0.45 -6.58 -13.99
CA ILE A 214 0.04 -7.79 -13.31
C ILE A 214 -0.97 -8.26 -12.27
N THR A 215 -0.85 -9.53 -11.87
CA THR A 215 -1.59 -10.09 -10.73
C THR A 215 -0.60 -10.57 -9.68
N PRO A 216 -0.67 -10.10 -8.43
CA PRO A 216 0.16 -10.62 -7.35
C PRO A 216 -0.31 -12.00 -6.89
N ASP A 217 0.54 -12.74 -6.17
CA ASP A 217 0.13 -13.97 -5.48
C ASP A 217 -0.58 -13.64 -4.16
N LEU A 218 -0.14 -12.58 -3.46
CA LEU A 218 -0.78 -12.03 -2.27
C LEU A 218 -0.90 -10.52 -2.40
N LEU A 219 -2.08 -10.00 -2.09
CA LEU A 219 -2.39 -8.57 -2.08
C LEU A 219 -2.70 -8.14 -0.64
N ILE A 220 -1.97 -7.16 -0.12
CA ILE A 220 -2.18 -6.62 1.22
C ILE A 220 -2.85 -5.27 1.11
N THR A 221 -3.96 -5.11 1.82
CA THR A 221 -4.75 -3.87 1.82
C THR A 221 -5.13 -3.48 3.25
N SER A 222 -5.28 -2.17 3.50
CA SER A 222 -5.75 -1.60 4.77
C SER A 222 -6.25 -0.18 4.53
N LYS A 223 -5.96 0.76 5.36
CA LYS A 223 -6.27 2.23 5.26
C LYS A 223 -7.53 2.55 4.45
N GLY A 224 -7.42 2.54 3.11
CA GLY A 224 -8.53 2.80 2.18
C GLY A 224 -9.68 1.80 2.30
N LEU A 225 -9.43 0.58 2.74
CA LEU A 225 -10.42 -0.48 2.91
C LEU A 225 -11.62 -0.05 3.79
N THR A 226 -11.35 0.68 4.86
CA THR A 226 -12.38 1.25 5.75
C THR A 226 -12.37 2.78 5.76
N ALA A 227 -11.61 3.40 4.86
CA ALA A 227 -11.39 4.86 4.81
C ALA A 227 -10.94 5.47 6.15
N GLY A 228 -10.35 4.67 7.04
CA GLY A 228 -9.88 5.08 8.35
C GLY A 228 -10.93 5.10 9.45
N TYR A 229 -12.17 4.69 9.19
CA TYR A 229 -13.24 4.65 10.19
C TYR A 229 -13.07 3.53 11.20
N MET A 230 -12.55 2.38 10.77
CA MET A 230 -12.31 1.21 11.61
C MET A 230 -10.94 0.60 11.29
N SER A 231 -10.33 -0.05 12.29
CA SER A 231 -9.10 -0.82 12.10
C SER A 231 -9.43 -2.12 11.37
N LEU A 232 -8.91 -2.27 10.15
CA LEU A 232 -9.03 -3.48 9.34
C LEU A 232 -7.93 -3.52 8.29
N ALA A 233 -7.45 -4.72 8.03
CA ALA A 233 -6.62 -5.05 6.89
C ALA A 233 -7.06 -6.38 6.30
N ALA A 234 -6.68 -6.63 5.06
CA ALA A 234 -6.97 -7.86 4.35
C ALA A 234 -5.73 -8.33 3.59
N VAL A 235 -5.48 -9.63 3.65
CA VAL A 235 -4.53 -10.34 2.80
C VAL A 235 -5.35 -11.22 1.88
N THR A 236 -5.35 -10.88 0.60
CA THR A 236 -6.13 -11.60 -0.43
C THR A 236 -5.19 -12.40 -1.30
N THR A 237 -5.52 -13.67 -1.55
CA THR A 237 -4.67 -14.61 -2.28
C THR A 237 -5.48 -15.49 -3.23
N HIS A 238 -4.77 -16.26 -4.06
CA HIS A 238 -5.36 -17.20 -5.01
C HIS A 238 -5.88 -18.48 -4.35
N ASP A 239 -6.92 -19.08 -4.93
CA ASP A 239 -7.41 -20.41 -4.55
C ASP A 239 -6.26 -21.44 -4.55
N LYS A 240 -5.35 -21.43 -5.54
CA LYS A 240 -4.21 -22.34 -5.61
C LYS A 240 -3.32 -22.35 -4.36
N ILE A 241 -3.21 -21.19 -3.69
CA ILE A 241 -2.44 -21.07 -2.44
C ILE A 241 -3.28 -21.60 -1.27
N PHE A 242 -4.55 -21.23 -1.21
CA PHE A 242 -5.49 -21.70 -0.19
C PHE A 242 -5.62 -23.23 -0.21
N ASP A 243 -5.74 -23.85 -1.38
CA ASP A 243 -5.89 -25.30 -1.56
C ASP A 243 -4.74 -26.11 -0.95
N VAL A 244 -3.53 -25.55 -0.89
CA VAL A 244 -2.38 -26.21 -0.24
C VAL A 244 -2.61 -26.31 1.27
N PHE A 245 -3.16 -25.25 1.88
CA PHE A 245 -3.49 -25.24 3.30
C PHE A 245 -4.69 -26.13 3.64
N GLU A 246 -5.70 -26.20 2.74
CA GLU A 246 -6.88 -27.01 2.93
C GLU A 246 -6.58 -28.52 2.95
N ARG A 247 -5.53 -28.93 2.24
CA ARG A 247 -5.05 -30.34 2.22
C ARG A 247 -4.29 -30.74 3.49
N GLU A 248 -3.87 -29.78 4.29
CA GLU A 248 -3.15 -30.03 5.55
C GLU A 248 -4.11 -30.52 6.63
N LYS A 249 -4.01 -31.81 6.98
CA LYS A 249 -4.93 -32.47 7.93
C LYS A 249 -4.44 -32.43 9.37
N GLU A 250 -3.12 -32.31 9.59
CA GLU A 250 -2.54 -32.46 10.92
C GLU A 250 -2.61 -31.17 11.75
N MET A 251 -2.58 -30.01 11.11
CA MET A 251 -2.47 -28.69 11.75
C MET A 251 -3.68 -27.80 11.48
N SER A 252 -4.81 -28.33 11.04
CA SER A 252 -6.03 -27.56 10.72
C SER A 252 -5.77 -26.41 9.72
N GLY A 253 -4.88 -26.61 8.75
CA GLY A 253 -4.56 -25.66 7.70
C GLY A 253 -3.58 -24.57 8.15
N PHE A 254 -4.02 -23.33 8.24
CA PHE A 254 -3.20 -22.17 8.60
C PHE A 254 -3.48 -21.72 10.05
N SER A 255 -2.71 -22.25 11.00
CA SER A 255 -2.82 -21.87 12.42
C SER A 255 -2.29 -20.45 12.66
N HIS A 256 -3.09 -19.46 12.30
CA HIS A 256 -2.82 -18.04 12.46
C HIS A 256 -4.13 -17.26 12.58
N GLY A 257 -4.19 -16.31 13.48
CA GLY A 257 -5.37 -15.46 13.70
C GLY A 257 -5.05 -14.30 14.63
N HIS A 258 -5.94 -13.34 14.66
CA HIS A 258 -5.95 -12.24 15.59
C HIS A 258 -7.32 -12.15 16.24
N THR A 259 -7.40 -11.78 17.51
CA THR A 259 -8.68 -11.70 18.26
C THR A 259 -9.77 -10.92 17.55
N HIS A 260 -9.41 -9.88 16.81
CA HIS A 260 -10.36 -9.05 16.08
C HIS A 260 -10.32 -9.26 14.56
N SER A 261 -9.78 -10.39 14.08
CA SER A 261 -9.87 -10.75 12.66
C SER A 261 -11.32 -10.73 12.19
N GLY A 262 -11.59 -10.07 11.08
CA GLY A 262 -12.94 -10.02 10.52
C GLY A 262 -14.00 -9.39 11.44
N HIS A 263 -13.61 -8.41 12.26
CA HIS A 263 -14.51 -7.68 13.17
C HIS A 263 -15.73 -7.17 12.39
N ALA A 264 -16.93 -7.61 12.79
CA ALA A 264 -18.14 -7.43 11.98
C ALA A 264 -18.42 -5.96 11.65
N SER A 265 -18.27 -5.03 12.61
CA SER A 265 -18.49 -3.59 12.36
C SER A 265 -17.43 -2.99 11.47
N ALA A 266 -16.18 -3.50 11.53
CA ALA A 266 -15.11 -3.06 10.62
C ALA A 266 -15.35 -3.57 9.20
N CYS A 267 -15.85 -4.79 9.05
CA CYS A 267 -16.24 -5.35 7.76
C CYS A 267 -17.45 -4.61 7.16
N ALA A 268 -18.42 -4.22 7.96
CA ALA A 268 -19.55 -3.38 7.51
C ALA A 268 -19.07 -2.00 7.01
N ALA A 269 -18.08 -1.39 7.68
CA ALA A 269 -17.45 -0.18 7.19
C ALA A 269 -16.77 -0.41 5.82
N GLY A 270 -16.04 -1.52 5.66
CA GLY A 270 -15.39 -1.89 4.40
C GLY A 270 -16.39 -2.08 3.25
N LEU A 271 -17.52 -2.73 3.52
CA LEU A 271 -18.60 -2.88 2.54
C LEU A 271 -19.17 -1.54 2.09
N ALA A 272 -19.45 -0.62 3.03
CA ALA A 272 -19.94 0.71 2.71
C ALA A 272 -18.92 1.54 1.91
N VAL A 273 -17.63 1.40 2.21
CA VAL A 273 -16.56 2.06 1.44
C VAL A 273 -16.48 1.50 0.02
N LEU A 274 -16.55 0.18 -0.15
CA LEU A 274 -16.54 -0.44 -1.49
C LEU A 274 -17.75 0.00 -2.31
N ASP A 275 -18.95 0.04 -1.72
CA ASP A 275 -20.15 0.56 -2.37
C ASP A 275 -19.95 1.99 -2.89
N ILE A 276 -19.42 2.88 -2.05
CA ILE A 276 -19.11 4.27 -2.42
C ILE A 276 -18.10 4.32 -3.59
N LEU A 277 -17.03 3.55 -3.53
CA LEU A 277 -16.01 3.55 -4.58
C LEU A 277 -16.53 3.04 -5.92
N GLN A 278 -17.43 2.04 -5.91
CA GLN A 278 -17.99 1.45 -7.13
C GLN A 278 -19.14 2.26 -7.71
N ASN A 279 -20.01 2.85 -6.87
CA ASN A 279 -21.30 3.38 -7.29
C ASN A 279 -21.42 4.91 -7.27
N ASP A 280 -20.58 5.63 -6.49
CA ASP A 280 -20.68 7.10 -6.36
C ASP A 280 -19.71 7.87 -7.30
N GLY A 281 -19.10 7.19 -8.29
CA GLY A 281 -18.22 7.83 -9.29
C GLY A 281 -16.88 8.34 -8.73
N VAL A 282 -16.47 7.88 -7.54
CA VAL A 282 -15.28 8.38 -6.83
C VAL A 282 -14.00 8.20 -7.65
N LEU A 283 -13.81 7.05 -8.31
CA LEU A 283 -12.59 6.78 -9.10
C LEU A 283 -12.43 7.76 -10.27
N GLY A 284 -13.52 8.08 -10.97
CA GLY A 284 -13.52 9.09 -12.04
C GLY A 284 -13.20 10.49 -11.52
N ARG A 285 -13.78 10.85 -10.36
CA ARG A 285 -13.48 12.11 -9.68
C ARG A 285 -12.00 12.21 -9.26
N VAL A 286 -11.41 11.14 -8.74
CA VAL A 286 -9.98 11.10 -8.38
C VAL A 286 -9.10 11.42 -9.58
N GLN A 287 -9.40 10.91 -10.77
CA GLN A 287 -8.64 11.21 -11.98
C GLN A 287 -8.71 12.70 -12.35
N GLN A 288 -9.90 13.31 -12.28
CA GLN A 288 -10.10 14.74 -12.53
C GLN A 288 -9.34 15.59 -11.51
N LEU A 289 -9.53 15.33 -10.21
CA LEU A 289 -8.88 16.06 -9.13
C LEU A 289 -7.35 15.88 -9.13
N SER A 290 -6.86 14.73 -9.57
CA SER A 290 -5.42 14.48 -9.75
C SER A 290 -4.81 15.40 -10.81
N THR A 291 -5.52 15.66 -11.90
CA THR A 291 -5.06 16.60 -12.93
C THR A 291 -4.99 18.01 -12.37
N VAL A 292 -6.05 18.46 -11.70
CA VAL A 292 -6.08 19.79 -11.07
C VAL A 292 -4.98 19.97 -10.04
N LEU A 293 -4.80 18.99 -9.13
CA LEU A 293 -3.76 19.04 -8.11
C LEU A 293 -2.36 19.09 -8.74
N ARG A 294 -2.12 18.27 -9.78
CA ARG A 294 -0.84 18.22 -10.48
C ARG A 294 -0.51 19.53 -11.20
N GLU A 295 -1.49 20.14 -11.86
CA GLU A 295 -1.30 21.43 -12.54
C GLU A 295 -1.06 22.55 -11.53
N ALA A 296 -1.89 22.64 -10.49
CA ALA A 296 -1.80 23.68 -9.47
C ALA A 296 -0.46 23.60 -8.68
N VAL A 297 -0.07 22.42 -8.21
CA VAL A 297 1.21 22.21 -7.50
C VAL A 297 2.38 22.26 -8.46
N GLY A 298 2.18 21.84 -9.71
CA GLY A 298 3.19 21.83 -10.78
C GLY A 298 3.79 23.21 -11.10
N ALA A 299 3.10 24.29 -10.78
CA ALA A 299 3.61 25.64 -10.94
C ALA A 299 4.93 25.91 -10.20
N CYS A 300 5.31 25.11 -9.19
CA CYS A 300 6.61 25.21 -8.54
C CYS A 300 7.73 24.40 -9.22
N ALA A 301 7.46 23.65 -10.28
CA ALA A 301 8.42 22.74 -10.90
C ALA A 301 9.71 23.44 -11.39
N GLU A 302 9.60 24.69 -11.86
CA GLU A 302 10.74 25.47 -12.34
C GLU A 302 11.53 26.17 -11.20
N THR A 303 11.07 26.04 -9.95
CA THR A 303 11.77 26.60 -8.80
C THR A 303 13.05 25.80 -8.57
N ALA A 304 14.21 26.46 -8.56
CA ALA A 304 15.54 25.84 -8.46
C ALA A 304 15.72 24.90 -7.25
N THR A 305 14.86 25.02 -6.24
CA THR A 305 14.87 24.20 -5.02
C THR A 305 14.01 22.95 -5.10
N VAL A 306 13.17 22.81 -6.15
CA VAL A 306 12.35 21.64 -6.43
C VAL A 306 13.14 20.70 -7.32
N ARG A 307 13.31 19.46 -6.89
CA ARG A 307 14.01 18.41 -7.64
C ARG A 307 13.08 17.62 -8.54
N GLU A 308 11.90 17.27 -8.00
CA GLU A 308 10.97 16.40 -8.71
C GLU A 308 9.55 16.52 -8.15
N ILE A 309 8.57 16.37 -9.02
CA ILE A 309 7.15 16.21 -8.67
C ILE A 309 6.69 14.87 -9.20
N ARG A 310 6.26 13.98 -8.30
CA ARG A 310 5.71 12.66 -8.61
C ARG A 310 4.23 12.64 -8.29
N CYS A 311 3.41 12.13 -9.20
CA CYS A 311 1.96 12.09 -9.02
C CYS A 311 1.34 10.84 -9.65
N ARG A 312 0.57 10.09 -8.86
CA ARG A 312 -0.29 9.01 -9.35
C ARG A 312 -1.63 9.06 -8.60
N GLY A 313 -2.67 9.53 -9.28
CA GLY A 313 -3.95 9.82 -8.64
C GLY A 313 -3.84 10.95 -7.61
N LEU A 314 -4.51 10.81 -6.48
CA LEU A 314 -4.39 11.74 -5.34
C LEU A 314 -3.29 11.32 -4.34
N LEU A 315 -2.22 10.76 -4.86
CA LEU A 315 -0.96 10.57 -4.15
C LEU A 315 0.13 11.31 -4.92
N MET A 316 0.60 12.42 -4.35
CA MET A 316 1.61 13.26 -4.96
C MET A 316 2.73 13.52 -3.96
N ALA A 317 3.95 13.63 -4.44
CA ALA A 317 5.10 14.06 -3.67
C ALA A 317 5.88 15.13 -4.41
N VAL A 318 6.35 16.14 -3.69
CA VAL A 318 7.28 17.15 -4.17
C VAL A 318 8.59 16.99 -3.39
N GLU A 319 9.67 16.70 -4.11
CA GLU A 319 11.00 16.53 -3.57
C GLU A 319 11.78 17.83 -3.67
N PHE A 320 12.39 18.24 -2.55
CA PHE A 320 13.20 19.44 -2.46
C PHE A 320 14.69 19.11 -2.42
N ASP A 321 15.53 20.14 -2.59
CA ASP A 321 17.00 20.05 -2.51
C ASP A 321 17.48 19.63 -1.11
N SER A 322 16.75 20.00 -0.04
CA SER A 322 17.16 19.75 1.34
C SER A 322 16.01 19.37 2.27
N VAL A 323 16.35 18.66 3.34
CA VAL A 323 15.44 18.34 4.45
C VAL A 323 14.95 19.59 5.16
N GLN A 324 15.85 20.57 5.32
CA GLN A 324 15.55 21.83 6.03
C GLN A 324 14.45 22.61 5.31
N ARG A 325 14.52 22.67 3.97
CA ARG A 325 13.50 23.32 3.15
C ARG A 325 12.15 22.65 3.30
N ALA A 326 12.10 21.32 3.23
CA ALA A 326 10.87 20.57 3.44
C ALA A 326 10.29 20.77 4.86
N LEU A 327 11.12 20.95 5.87
CA LEU A 327 10.70 21.31 7.23
C LEU A 327 10.07 22.71 7.29
N SER A 328 10.72 23.71 6.68
CA SER A 328 10.23 25.08 6.59
C SER A 328 8.85 25.14 5.91
N ILE A 329 8.72 24.47 4.76
CA ILE A 329 7.45 24.38 4.02
C ILE A 329 6.36 23.70 4.86
N LYS A 330 6.68 22.57 5.50
CA LYS A 330 5.73 21.88 6.38
C LYS A 330 5.26 22.80 7.51
N LYS A 331 6.19 23.54 8.14
CA LYS A 331 5.86 24.46 9.22
C LYS A 331 4.93 25.57 8.73
N HIS A 332 5.25 26.21 7.60
CA HIS A 332 4.41 27.24 6.99
C HIS A 332 2.97 26.75 6.75
N LEU A 333 2.83 25.55 6.17
CA LEU A 333 1.52 24.93 5.94
C LEU A 333 0.76 24.66 7.24
N GLN A 334 1.46 24.18 8.28
CA GLN A 334 0.85 23.94 9.60
C GLN A 334 0.39 25.25 10.27
N ASP A 335 1.16 26.32 10.14
CA ASP A 335 0.79 27.66 10.64
C ASP A 335 -0.50 28.17 9.94
N ASN A 336 -0.71 27.77 8.67
CA ASN A 336 -1.92 28.01 7.87
C ASN A 336 -2.99 26.90 8.00
N LYS A 337 -2.94 26.08 9.07
CA LYS A 337 -3.92 25.02 9.38
C LYS A 337 -3.99 23.87 8.37
N ILE A 338 -2.96 23.68 7.57
CA ILE A 338 -2.85 22.57 6.61
C ILE A 338 -1.94 21.51 7.21
N LEU A 339 -2.52 20.31 7.48
CA LEU A 339 -1.77 19.16 7.96
C LEU A 339 -1.26 18.35 6.77
N ILE A 340 0.04 18.35 6.59
CA ILE A 340 0.70 17.62 5.49
C ILE A 340 1.79 16.67 6.01
N ARG A 341 2.00 15.57 5.31
CA ARG A 341 3.08 14.64 5.64
C ARG A 341 4.39 15.08 4.98
N ARG A 342 5.47 14.99 5.74
CA ARG A 342 6.85 15.10 5.26
C ARG A 342 7.59 13.78 5.48
N SER A 343 8.41 13.38 4.52
CA SER A 343 9.35 12.27 4.65
C SER A 343 10.69 12.68 4.03
N GLY A 344 11.74 12.74 4.85
CA GLY A 344 13.02 13.28 4.39
C GLY A 344 12.84 14.68 3.77
N ARG A 345 13.22 14.85 2.53
CA ARG A 345 13.06 16.08 1.74
C ARG A 345 11.78 16.13 0.89
N ASN A 346 10.86 15.18 1.09
CA ASN A 346 9.61 15.11 0.36
C ASN A 346 8.44 15.67 1.16
N ILE A 347 7.61 16.49 0.54
CA ILE A 347 6.27 16.84 0.99
C ILE A 347 5.27 15.96 0.24
N ILE A 348 4.40 15.27 0.98
CA ILE A 348 3.52 14.24 0.41
C ILE A 348 2.07 14.68 0.58
N PHE A 349 1.35 14.76 -0.53
CA PHE A 349 -0.08 15.04 -0.61
C PHE A 349 -0.84 13.72 -0.74
N ALA A 350 -1.81 13.52 0.14
CA ALA A 350 -2.74 12.41 0.09
C ALA A 350 -4.10 12.86 0.69
N PRO A 351 -4.78 13.81 0.03
CA PRO A 351 -6.05 14.32 0.51
C PRO A 351 -7.14 13.24 0.45
N PRO A 352 -8.31 13.45 1.06
CA PRO A 352 -9.47 12.60 0.84
C PRO A 352 -9.82 12.50 -0.65
N LEU A 353 -10.33 11.35 -1.11
CA LEU A 353 -10.70 11.13 -2.52
C LEU A 353 -11.91 11.98 -2.95
N ASN A 354 -12.69 12.39 -1.99
CA ASN A 354 -13.85 13.26 -2.16
C ASN A 354 -13.58 14.72 -1.79
N ILE A 355 -12.31 15.15 -1.74
CA ILE A 355 -11.93 16.54 -1.50
C ILE A 355 -12.59 17.48 -2.49
N ASP A 356 -12.99 18.66 -2.05
CA ASP A 356 -13.58 19.66 -2.93
C ASP A 356 -12.51 20.43 -3.71
N LEU A 357 -12.91 20.92 -4.89
CA LEU A 357 -12.02 21.68 -5.77
C LEU A 357 -11.45 22.92 -5.07
N ALA A 358 -12.29 23.65 -4.34
CA ALA A 358 -11.87 24.84 -3.59
C ALA A 358 -10.79 24.51 -2.55
N ASP A 359 -10.88 23.35 -1.88
CA ASP A 359 -9.86 22.92 -0.92
C ASP A 359 -8.53 22.57 -1.61
N ILE A 360 -8.57 22.00 -2.83
CA ILE A 360 -7.35 21.75 -3.62
C ILE A 360 -6.72 23.07 -4.04
N GLU A 361 -7.50 24.04 -4.50
CA GLU A 361 -7.02 25.36 -4.91
C GLU A 361 -6.40 26.11 -3.71
N TYR A 362 -7.07 26.07 -2.57
CA TYR A 362 -6.54 26.66 -1.33
C TYR A 362 -5.22 25.99 -0.91
N LEU A 363 -5.20 24.66 -0.87
CA LEU A 363 -3.99 23.87 -0.56
C LEU A 363 -2.83 24.21 -1.49
N ALA A 364 -3.08 24.26 -2.79
CA ALA A 364 -2.06 24.58 -3.79
C ALA A 364 -1.53 26.02 -3.62
N THR A 365 -2.43 26.99 -3.40
CA THR A 365 -2.06 28.40 -3.15
C THR A 365 -1.13 28.51 -1.94
N GLN A 366 -1.51 27.92 -0.80
CA GLN A 366 -0.71 27.93 0.41
C GLN A 366 0.61 27.19 0.25
N PHE A 367 0.62 26.11 -0.52
CA PHE A 367 1.84 25.36 -0.81
C PHE A 367 2.81 26.17 -1.67
N LEU A 368 2.35 26.81 -2.74
CA LEU A 368 3.18 27.68 -3.60
C LEU A 368 3.76 28.86 -2.83
N ASP A 369 2.98 29.46 -1.94
CA ASP A 369 3.50 30.53 -1.06
C ASP A 369 4.57 30.01 -0.10
N ALA A 370 4.33 28.84 0.50
CA ALA A 370 5.33 28.18 1.35
C ALA A 370 6.64 27.88 0.61
N VAL A 371 6.55 27.41 -0.65
CA VAL A 371 7.74 27.17 -1.50
C VAL A 371 8.46 28.47 -1.78
N ARG A 372 7.76 29.53 -2.16
CA ARG A 372 8.33 30.84 -2.42
C ARG A 372 9.09 31.40 -1.21
N VAL A 373 8.46 31.38 -0.03
CA VAL A 373 9.05 31.84 1.23
C VAL A 373 10.30 31.03 1.60
N ALA A 374 10.21 29.70 1.51
CA ALA A 374 11.32 28.81 1.82
C ALA A 374 12.49 28.90 0.79
N SER A 375 12.23 29.31 -0.45
CA SER A 375 13.24 29.46 -1.48
C SER A 375 13.98 30.80 -1.40
N ALA A 376 13.43 31.77 -0.68
CA ALA A 376 14.08 33.07 -0.43
C ALA A 376 15.05 33.02 0.78
N GLN A 377 15.05 31.96 1.55
CA GLN A 377 15.97 31.65 2.66
C GLN A 377 17.16 30.81 2.21
#